data_294a95612ac9569e06af9e0d13b22e10
#
_entry.id   294a95612ac9569e06af9e0d13b22e10
#
_cell.length_a   1.000
_cell.length_b   1.000
_cell.length_c   1.000
_cell.angle_alpha   90.00
_cell.angle_beta   90.00
_cell.angle_gamma   90.00
#
_symmetry.space_group_name_H-M   'P 1'
#
loop_
_entity.id
_entity.type
_entity.pdbx_description
1 polymer ?
#
loop_
_entity_poly.entity_id
_entity_poly.type
_entity_poly.pdbx_seq_one_letter_code
_entity_poly.pdbx_strand_id
1 'polypeptide(L)'
;MTAERSGSPAATREAGLARLADFVPRAGRAYAAERNTDRGPQDHSNVSTLSPWVRHRLVTEREVVEAVLQRHSLDAAGKFVQEVYWRTYWKGWLELRPSVWARYAASVAPALAALSAPERATYDDAIAGRTGIEGFDDWARELVDTGYLHNHARMWFASIWIFTLRLPWQLGADFFLRHLLDGDPASNTLSWRWVAGLQTVGKTYLATTQNIEFATEGRFRPRGLAAAAPAVEDDAPLAAPGPAPRAEPLPGGRVAMLLHEDDLHAESLEPLLSAAGVEVIAVASASAGESRASQAAPTSPLVAGFTTQALADGRARAGAHYGAPASALDGLTASAIRDWASAHDVTAIVTPYAPVGPVRDRLDRLDHDLASDGLRLSRLLRPWDARSWPHATRGFFPFREKIPALLREEQIGRDPR
;
A
#
# COMPACT_ATOMS: atom_id res chain seq x y z
N MET A 1 32.63 12.23 -15.09
CA MET A 1 31.98 11.01 -14.58
C MET A 1 30.59 11.41 -14.14
N THR A 2 29.60 11.20 -15.00
CA THR A 2 28.19 11.41 -14.71
C THR A 2 27.77 10.29 -13.77
N ALA A 3 27.37 10.65 -12.53
CA ALA A 3 26.75 9.71 -11.59
C ALA A 3 25.53 9.09 -12.30
N GLU A 4 25.54 7.79 -12.52
CA GLU A 4 24.36 7.03 -12.88
C GLU A 4 23.30 7.36 -11.84
N ARG A 5 22.21 8.00 -12.27
CA ARG A 5 21.00 8.12 -11.44
C ARG A 5 20.62 6.70 -11.07
N SER A 6 20.61 6.40 -9.80
CA SER A 6 20.08 5.13 -9.28
C SER A 6 18.69 4.94 -9.89
N GLY A 7 18.59 4.03 -10.87
CA GLY A 7 17.34 3.78 -11.58
C GLY A 7 16.29 3.29 -10.58
N SER A 8 15.04 3.64 -10.83
CA SER A 8 13.88 3.07 -10.11
C SER A 8 14.01 1.54 -10.03
N PRO A 9 13.72 0.91 -8.89
CA PRO A 9 13.82 -0.55 -8.82
C PRO A 9 12.90 -1.20 -9.85
N ALA A 10 13.34 -2.33 -10.45
CA ALA A 10 12.50 -3.04 -11.41
C ALA A 10 11.21 -3.55 -10.75
N ALA A 11 10.07 -3.22 -11.35
CA ALA A 11 8.76 -3.59 -10.84
C ALA A 11 8.36 -5.00 -11.30
N THR A 12 9.21 -5.98 -11.04
CA THR A 12 8.98 -7.39 -11.37
C THR A 12 8.99 -8.25 -10.12
N ARG A 13 8.28 -9.37 -10.16
CA ARG A 13 8.30 -10.37 -9.08
C ARG A 13 9.72 -10.88 -8.82
N GLU A 14 10.50 -11.13 -9.88
CA GLU A 14 11.89 -11.58 -9.78
C GLU A 14 12.73 -10.61 -8.93
N ALA A 15 12.67 -9.31 -9.23
CA ALA A 15 13.40 -8.28 -8.48
C ALA A 15 12.94 -8.22 -7.00
N GLY A 16 11.63 -8.37 -6.76
CA GLY A 16 11.09 -8.41 -5.40
C GLY A 16 11.57 -9.62 -4.60
N LEU A 17 11.61 -10.81 -5.21
CA LEU A 17 12.13 -12.04 -4.59
C LEU A 17 13.64 -11.97 -4.36
N ALA A 18 14.40 -11.41 -5.29
CA ALA A 18 15.84 -11.18 -5.13
C ALA A 18 16.11 -10.24 -3.95
N ARG A 19 15.34 -9.15 -3.82
CA ARG A 19 15.42 -8.21 -2.69
C ARG A 19 15.04 -8.89 -1.37
N LEU A 20 14.02 -9.75 -1.36
CA LEU A 20 13.62 -10.52 -0.18
C LEU A 20 14.76 -11.45 0.24
N ALA A 21 15.32 -12.23 -0.67
CA ALA A 21 16.42 -13.15 -0.41
C ALA A 21 17.66 -12.44 0.17
N ASP A 22 18.01 -11.27 -0.37
CA ASP A 22 19.10 -10.43 0.14
C ASP A 22 18.82 -9.94 1.57
N PHE A 23 17.57 -9.59 1.90
CA PHE A 23 17.23 -9.02 3.20
C PHE A 23 17.00 -10.09 4.30
N VAL A 24 16.50 -11.27 3.96
CA VAL A 24 16.15 -12.33 4.94
C VAL A 24 17.24 -12.57 5.99
N PRO A 25 18.56 -12.61 5.69
CA PRO A 25 19.60 -12.75 6.70
C PRO A 25 19.58 -11.70 7.81
N ARG A 26 19.10 -10.49 7.51
CA ARG A 26 19.08 -9.35 8.44
C ARG A 26 17.73 -9.17 9.16
N ALA A 27 16.69 -9.90 8.77
CA ALA A 27 15.31 -9.73 9.26
C ALA A 27 15.08 -10.09 10.75
N GLY A 28 16.11 -10.63 11.42
CA GLY A 28 16.07 -11.02 12.83
C GLY A 28 16.38 -9.89 13.79
N ARG A 29 17.25 -10.18 14.78
CA ARG A 29 17.65 -9.23 15.83
C ARG A 29 18.35 -7.98 15.30
N ALA A 30 19.10 -8.09 14.21
CA ALA A 30 19.76 -6.94 13.57
C ALA A 30 18.70 -5.90 13.12
N TYR A 31 17.67 -6.35 12.41
CA TYR A 31 16.53 -5.48 12.04
C TYR A 31 15.88 -4.84 13.29
N ALA A 32 15.64 -5.63 14.32
CA ALA A 32 15.00 -5.11 15.55
C ALA A 32 15.82 -3.98 16.21
N ALA A 33 17.13 -4.05 16.13
CA ALA A 33 18.06 -3.06 16.71
C ALA A 33 18.15 -1.79 15.84
N GLU A 34 18.21 -1.92 14.51
CA GLU A 34 18.63 -0.86 13.61
C GLU A 34 17.47 -0.24 12.80
N ARG A 35 16.31 -0.87 12.74
CA ARG A 35 15.17 -0.48 11.88
C ARG A 35 14.68 0.96 12.05
N ASN A 36 15.02 1.60 13.15
CA ASN A 36 14.58 2.97 13.45
C ASN A 36 15.56 4.04 12.98
N THR A 37 16.74 3.66 12.50
CA THR A 37 17.76 4.58 12.00
C THR A 37 17.53 4.90 10.54
N ASP A 38 17.34 6.16 10.23
CA ASP A 38 17.31 6.67 8.86
C ASP A 38 18.72 7.05 8.43
N ARG A 39 19.36 6.20 7.61
CA ARG A 39 20.72 6.39 7.09
C ARG A 39 20.77 7.24 5.81
N GLY A 40 19.61 7.67 5.31
CA GLY A 40 19.46 8.47 4.09
C GLY A 40 19.31 7.65 2.81
N PRO A 41 19.12 8.36 1.67
CA PRO A 41 18.75 7.74 0.41
C PRO A 41 19.80 6.80 -0.19
N GLN A 42 21.05 6.85 0.31
CA GLN A 42 22.15 6.02 -0.19
C GLN A 42 22.34 4.71 0.59
N ASP A 43 21.73 4.58 1.78
CA ASP A 43 21.88 3.39 2.63
C ASP A 43 20.55 2.98 3.28
N HIS A 44 19.96 1.94 2.74
CA HIS A 44 18.78 1.27 3.31
C HIS A 44 19.09 -0.18 3.72
N SER A 45 20.34 -0.49 4.06
CA SER A 45 20.78 -1.85 4.40
C SER A 45 20.14 -2.41 5.67
N ASN A 46 19.69 -1.53 6.57
CA ASN A 46 19.01 -1.88 7.83
C ASN A 46 17.50 -2.13 7.70
N VAL A 47 16.91 -1.86 6.53
CA VAL A 47 15.48 -2.08 6.24
C VAL A 47 15.29 -2.86 4.94
N SER A 48 14.13 -3.50 4.79
CA SER A 48 13.90 -4.39 3.65
C SER A 48 13.71 -3.67 2.32
N THR A 49 13.13 -2.47 2.33
CA THR A 49 12.65 -1.75 1.13
C THR A 49 11.72 -2.56 0.21
N LEU A 50 11.09 -3.62 0.74
CA LEU A 50 10.20 -4.51 -0.02
C LEU A 50 8.81 -3.91 -0.31
N SER A 51 8.48 -2.81 0.36
CA SER A 51 7.13 -2.26 0.34
C SER A 51 6.55 -1.98 -1.05
N PRO A 52 7.31 -1.55 -2.10
CA PRO A 52 6.76 -1.39 -3.45
C PRO A 52 6.25 -2.70 -4.05
N TRP A 53 7.00 -3.79 -3.93
CA TRP A 53 6.58 -5.11 -4.45
C TRP A 53 5.42 -5.71 -3.66
N VAL A 54 5.42 -5.53 -2.33
CA VAL A 54 4.33 -6.00 -1.46
C VAL A 54 3.07 -5.17 -1.70
N ARG A 55 3.18 -3.87 -2.02
CA ARG A 55 2.04 -3.00 -2.37
C ARG A 55 1.23 -3.57 -3.53
N HIS A 56 1.92 -4.04 -4.55
CA HIS A 56 1.33 -4.61 -5.77
C HIS A 56 1.15 -6.14 -5.71
N ARG A 57 1.50 -6.76 -4.57
CA ARG A 57 1.55 -8.22 -4.43
C ARG A 57 2.32 -8.93 -5.54
N LEU A 58 3.38 -8.29 -6.05
CA LEU A 58 4.41 -9.01 -6.81
C LEU A 58 5.13 -10.02 -5.91
N VAL A 59 5.26 -9.69 -4.63
CA VAL A 59 5.62 -10.59 -3.52
C VAL A 59 4.55 -10.41 -2.44
N THR A 60 3.96 -11.50 -1.97
CA THR A 60 2.87 -11.44 -0.98
C THR A 60 3.41 -11.32 0.45
N GLU A 61 2.59 -10.79 1.34
CA GLU A 61 2.88 -10.71 2.78
C GLU A 61 3.18 -12.10 3.35
N ARG A 62 2.46 -13.13 2.90
CA ARG A 62 2.66 -14.52 3.28
C ARG A 62 4.05 -15.01 2.93
N GLU A 63 4.50 -14.81 1.69
CA GLU A 63 5.83 -15.23 1.22
C GLU A 63 6.95 -14.53 2.00
N VAL A 64 6.79 -13.23 2.28
CA VAL A 64 7.77 -12.48 3.07
C VAL A 64 7.92 -13.07 4.48
N VAL A 65 6.80 -13.32 5.15
CA VAL A 65 6.81 -13.89 6.51
C VAL A 65 7.34 -15.32 6.52
N GLU A 66 6.95 -16.14 5.54
CA GLU A 66 7.40 -17.53 5.39
C GLU A 66 8.92 -17.59 5.18
N ALA A 67 9.46 -16.82 4.24
CA ALA A 67 10.91 -16.77 3.96
C ALA A 67 11.72 -16.37 5.20
N VAL A 68 11.23 -15.41 5.97
CA VAL A 68 11.89 -14.94 7.19
C VAL A 68 11.83 -16.00 8.29
N LEU A 69 10.68 -16.66 8.49
CA LEU A 69 10.51 -17.67 9.54
C LEU A 69 11.13 -19.04 9.19
N GLN A 70 11.52 -19.28 7.94
CA GLN A 70 12.38 -20.39 7.57
C GLN A 70 13.82 -20.23 8.06
N ARG A 71 14.28 -18.99 8.29
CA ARG A 71 15.65 -18.67 8.71
C ARG A 71 15.75 -18.23 10.17
N HIS A 72 14.73 -17.57 10.69
CA HIS A 72 14.71 -16.97 12.02
C HIS A 72 13.56 -17.52 12.84
N SER A 73 13.76 -17.67 14.15
CA SER A 73 12.63 -17.93 15.06
C SER A 73 11.69 -16.70 15.10
N LEU A 74 10.43 -16.94 15.44
CA LEU A 74 9.46 -15.85 15.64
C LEU A 74 9.91 -14.86 16.74
N ASP A 75 10.62 -15.33 17.76
CA ASP A 75 11.20 -14.48 18.79
C ASP A 75 12.23 -13.50 18.19
N ALA A 76 13.15 -13.98 17.38
CA ALA A 76 14.20 -13.16 16.77
C ALA A 76 13.64 -12.19 15.70
N ALA A 77 12.68 -12.65 14.86
CA ALA A 77 12.13 -11.87 13.76
C ALA A 77 10.82 -11.15 14.10
N GLY A 78 10.35 -11.24 15.35
CA GLY A 78 9.02 -10.74 15.74
C GLY A 78 8.76 -9.28 15.39
N LYS A 79 9.79 -8.43 15.43
CA LYS A 79 9.66 -7.02 15.01
C LYS A 79 9.40 -6.90 13.50
N PHE A 80 10.11 -7.65 12.68
CA PHE A 80 9.91 -7.62 11.23
C PHE A 80 8.55 -8.19 10.84
N VAL A 81 8.17 -9.35 11.40
CA VAL A 81 6.86 -9.96 11.18
C VAL A 81 5.72 -8.99 11.55
N GLN A 82 5.86 -8.26 12.67
CA GLN A 82 4.89 -7.24 13.08
C GLN A 82 4.77 -6.12 12.04
N GLU A 83 5.87 -5.66 11.44
CA GLU A 83 5.83 -4.61 10.41
C GLU A 83 5.12 -5.10 9.13
N VAL A 84 5.30 -6.37 8.74
CA VAL A 84 4.53 -6.95 7.63
C VAL A 84 3.03 -6.99 7.98
N TYR A 85 2.69 -7.44 9.17
CA TYR A 85 1.31 -7.48 9.65
C TYR A 85 0.66 -6.11 9.88
N TRP A 86 1.45 -5.03 10.07
CA TRP A 86 0.91 -3.66 10.09
C TRP A 86 0.16 -3.32 8.80
N ARG A 87 0.69 -3.68 7.63
CA ARG A 87 0.01 -3.49 6.33
C ARG A 87 -1.31 -4.27 6.28
N THR A 88 -1.27 -5.55 6.66
CA THR A 88 -2.48 -6.40 6.73
C THR A 88 -3.52 -5.83 7.68
N TYR A 89 -3.09 -5.37 8.86
CA TYR A 89 -3.95 -4.73 9.86
C TYR A 89 -4.57 -3.44 9.31
N TRP A 90 -3.79 -2.54 8.68
CA TRP A 90 -4.32 -1.30 8.14
C TRP A 90 -5.37 -1.55 7.07
N LYS A 91 -5.12 -2.49 6.15
CA LYS A 91 -6.11 -2.90 5.14
C LYS A 91 -7.38 -3.42 5.81
N GLY A 92 -7.27 -4.37 6.73
CA GLY A 92 -8.42 -4.91 7.46
C GLY A 92 -9.17 -3.85 8.28
N TRP A 93 -8.45 -2.94 8.93
CA TRP A 93 -9.09 -1.87 9.70
C TRP A 93 -9.91 -0.94 8.79
N LEU A 94 -9.39 -0.62 7.60
CA LEU A 94 -10.08 0.22 6.63
C LEU A 94 -11.25 -0.53 5.95
N GLU A 95 -11.12 -1.83 5.69
CA GLU A 95 -12.21 -2.69 5.21
C GLU A 95 -13.42 -2.66 6.16
N LEU A 96 -13.16 -2.66 7.46
CA LEU A 96 -14.21 -2.55 8.48
C LEU A 96 -14.77 -1.12 8.61
N ARG A 97 -14.16 -0.10 8.00
CA ARG A 97 -14.56 1.31 8.07
C ARG A 97 -14.34 2.05 6.75
N PRO A 98 -14.96 1.60 5.65
CA PRO A 98 -14.71 2.17 4.31
C PRO A 98 -15.05 3.65 4.19
N SER A 99 -15.97 4.15 5.03
CA SER A 99 -16.31 5.58 5.08
C SER A 99 -15.13 6.49 5.45
N VAL A 100 -14.08 5.97 6.11
CA VAL A 100 -12.87 6.75 6.44
C VAL A 100 -12.11 7.09 5.16
N TRP A 101 -11.97 6.13 4.24
CA TRP A 101 -11.40 6.38 2.92
C TRP A 101 -12.24 7.35 2.10
N ALA A 102 -13.54 7.10 2.01
CA ALA A 102 -14.44 7.95 1.22
C ALA A 102 -14.41 9.42 1.67
N ARG A 103 -14.41 9.66 3.00
CA ARG A 103 -14.27 11.01 3.56
C ARG A 103 -12.92 11.64 3.26
N TYR A 104 -11.83 10.89 3.42
CA TYR A 104 -10.50 11.36 3.08
C TYR A 104 -10.42 11.76 1.60
N ALA A 105 -10.81 10.88 0.68
CA ALA A 105 -10.75 11.14 -0.76
C ALA A 105 -11.59 12.38 -1.16
N ALA A 106 -12.78 12.52 -0.56
CA ALA A 106 -13.65 13.67 -0.80
C ALA A 106 -13.11 14.99 -0.19
N SER A 107 -12.23 14.92 0.81
CA SER A 107 -11.73 16.12 1.52
C SER A 107 -10.51 16.77 0.86
N VAL A 108 -9.77 16.07 -0.01
CA VAL A 108 -8.49 16.56 -0.56
C VAL A 108 -8.67 17.81 -1.41
N ALA A 109 -9.57 17.78 -2.40
CA ALA A 109 -9.78 18.92 -3.29
C ALA A 109 -10.38 20.15 -2.54
N PRO A 110 -11.38 20.01 -1.67
CA PRO A 110 -11.84 21.11 -0.82
C PRO A 110 -10.74 21.68 0.09
N ALA A 111 -9.91 20.84 0.71
CA ALA A 111 -8.81 21.32 1.55
C ALA A 111 -7.79 22.14 0.76
N LEU A 112 -7.48 21.75 -0.47
CA LEU A 112 -6.60 22.51 -1.35
C LEU A 112 -7.21 23.85 -1.78
N ALA A 113 -8.50 23.85 -2.09
CA ALA A 113 -9.22 25.06 -2.49
C ALA A 113 -9.43 26.07 -1.35
N ALA A 114 -9.47 25.59 -0.11
CA ALA A 114 -9.68 26.41 1.07
C ALA A 114 -8.41 27.10 1.58
N LEU A 115 -7.22 26.77 1.05
CA LEU A 115 -5.97 27.41 1.47
C LEU A 115 -5.99 28.90 1.15
N SER A 116 -5.71 29.72 2.17
CA SER A 116 -5.41 31.14 1.98
C SER A 116 -4.12 31.33 1.16
N ALA A 117 -3.88 32.53 0.62
CA ALA A 117 -2.67 32.76 -0.17
C ALA A 117 -1.35 32.48 0.58
N PRO A 118 -1.19 32.83 1.89
CA PRO A 118 0.00 32.43 2.65
C PRO A 118 0.11 30.91 2.86
N GLU A 119 -1.00 30.22 3.17
CA GLU A 119 -1.01 28.77 3.33
C GLU A 119 -0.69 28.05 2.02
N ARG A 120 -1.18 28.58 0.90
CA ARG A 120 -0.86 28.07 -0.42
C ARG A 120 0.62 28.20 -0.74
N ALA A 121 1.25 29.32 -0.42
CA ALA A 121 2.69 29.50 -0.57
C ALA A 121 3.47 28.49 0.31
N THR A 122 3.04 28.31 1.56
CA THR A 122 3.64 27.30 2.46
C THR A 122 3.49 25.88 1.92
N TYR A 123 2.32 25.53 1.38
CA TYR A 123 2.09 24.24 0.73
C TYR A 123 2.99 24.04 -0.50
N ASP A 124 3.10 25.03 -1.37
CA ASP A 124 3.92 24.97 -2.58
C ASP A 124 5.43 24.85 -2.22
N ASP A 125 5.88 25.51 -1.15
CA ASP A 125 7.23 25.35 -0.63
C ASP A 125 7.45 23.97 0.03
N ALA A 126 6.46 23.46 0.76
CA ALA A 126 6.54 22.14 1.41
C ALA A 126 6.69 20.99 0.39
N ILE A 127 5.85 20.96 -0.65
CA ILE A 127 5.94 19.91 -1.69
C ILE A 127 7.19 20.02 -2.56
N ALA A 128 7.78 21.23 -2.63
CA ALA A 128 9.02 21.49 -3.38
C ALA A 128 10.29 21.35 -2.52
N GLY A 129 10.17 21.09 -1.22
CA GLY A 129 11.32 21.00 -0.31
C GLY A 129 12.08 22.30 -0.18
N ARG A 130 11.37 23.42 0.03
CA ARG A 130 11.94 24.79 0.15
C ARG A 130 11.46 25.55 1.40
N THR A 131 11.02 24.83 2.42
CA THR A 131 10.51 25.44 3.67
C THR A 131 11.61 26.06 4.54
N GLY A 132 12.86 25.68 4.29
CA GLY A 132 14.01 26.01 5.16
C GLY A 132 14.12 25.16 6.42
N ILE A 133 13.28 24.13 6.58
CA ILE A 133 13.35 23.18 7.69
C ILE A 133 14.29 22.04 7.29
N GLU A 134 15.42 21.96 7.97
CA GLU A 134 16.45 20.92 7.79
C GLU A 134 15.83 19.51 7.97
N GLY A 135 16.18 18.58 7.10
CA GLY A 135 15.62 17.23 7.04
C GLY A 135 14.27 17.18 6.35
N PHE A 136 13.32 18.08 6.65
CA PHE A 136 12.02 18.09 5.99
C PHE A 136 12.14 18.33 4.48
N ASP A 137 12.90 19.34 4.09
CA ASP A 137 13.13 19.67 2.69
C ASP A 137 13.90 18.56 1.95
N ASP A 138 14.83 17.91 2.65
CA ASP A 138 15.57 16.77 2.11
C ASP A 138 14.66 15.57 1.88
N TRP A 139 13.79 15.25 2.82
CA TRP A 139 12.80 14.16 2.68
C TRP A 139 11.75 14.46 1.60
N ALA A 140 11.33 15.72 1.44
CA ALA A 140 10.41 16.09 0.35
C ALA A 140 11.05 15.80 -1.01
N ARG A 141 12.31 16.21 -1.21
CA ARG A 141 13.06 15.93 -2.44
C ARG A 141 13.35 14.44 -2.62
N GLU A 142 13.78 13.73 -1.57
CA GLU A 142 14.02 12.29 -1.60
C GLU A 142 12.76 11.53 -2.05
N LEU A 143 11.60 11.87 -1.50
CA LEU A 143 10.33 11.26 -1.89
C LEU A 143 10.02 11.45 -3.38
N VAL A 144 10.19 12.67 -3.90
CA VAL A 144 9.92 12.97 -5.31
C VAL A 144 10.90 12.28 -6.24
N ASP A 145 12.17 12.22 -5.85
CA ASP A 145 13.26 11.69 -6.68
C ASP A 145 13.32 10.15 -6.67
N THR A 146 12.97 9.50 -5.54
CA THR A 146 13.17 8.05 -5.36
C THR A 146 11.87 7.25 -5.23
N GLY A 147 10.76 7.92 -4.88
CA GLY A 147 9.49 7.25 -4.55
C GLY A 147 9.52 6.49 -3.22
N TYR A 148 10.53 6.74 -2.38
CA TYR A 148 10.68 6.06 -1.10
C TYR A 148 11.11 7.03 0.01
N LEU A 149 10.67 6.75 1.23
CA LEU A 149 11.18 7.35 2.46
C LEU A 149 11.28 6.28 3.53
N HIS A 150 12.30 6.38 4.38
CA HIS A 150 12.41 5.59 5.59
C HIS A 150 11.17 5.80 6.49
N ASN A 151 10.70 4.75 7.19
CA ASN A 151 9.46 4.82 7.98
C ASN A 151 9.46 5.97 9.02
N HIS A 152 10.57 6.21 9.72
CA HIS A 152 10.66 7.31 10.68
C HIS A 152 10.63 8.68 10.00
N ALA A 153 11.27 8.83 8.83
CA ALA A 153 11.19 10.05 8.05
C ALA A 153 9.75 10.38 7.66
N ARG A 154 8.93 9.37 7.32
CA ARG A 154 7.49 9.57 7.04
C ARG A 154 6.75 10.14 8.25
N MET A 155 7.05 9.64 9.46
CA MET A 155 6.41 10.10 10.70
C MET A 155 6.83 11.54 11.05
N TRP A 156 8.12 11.86 10.94
CA TRP A 156 8.62 13.22 11.18
C TRP A 156 8.08 14.21 10.14
N PHE A 157 8.09 13.83 8.87
CA PHE A 157 7.51 14.62 7.80
C PHE A 157 6.05 14.98 8.08
N ALA A 158 5.23 13.98 8.39
CA ALA A 158 3.82 14.19 8.69
C ALA A 158 3.60 15.08 9.93
N SER A 159 4.42 14.89 10.98
CA SER A 159 4.35 15.72 12.19
C SER A 159 4.75 17.19 11.91
N ILE A 160 5.81 17.41 11.13
CA ILE A 160 6.25 18.77 10.74
C ILE A 160 5.20 19.42 9.84
N TRP A 161 4.67 18.69 8.87
CA TRP A 161 3.60 19.15 7.99
C TRP A 161 2.38 19.66 8.78
N ILE A 162 1.90 18.84 9.73
CA ILE A 162 0.66 19.14 10.46
C ILE A 162 0.88 20.21 11.54
N PHE A 163 1.93 20.07 12.36
CA PHE A 163 2.06 20.86 13.59
C PHE A 163 3.01 22.05 13.46
N THR A 164 4.04 21.98 12.61
CA THR A 164 4.97 23.08 12.39
C THR A 164 4.51 23.97 11.25
N LEU A 165 4.24 23.39 10.07
CA LEU A 165 3.75 24.13 8.91
C LEU A 165 2.26 24.44 8.98
N ARG A 166 1.51 23.75 9.85
CA ARG A 166 0.05 23.90 10.06
C ARG A 166 -0.77 23.68 8.80
N LEU A 167 -0.31 22.80 7.92
CA LEU A 167 -1.01 22.44 6.70
C LEU A 167 -2.02 21.32 6.96
N PRO A 168 -3.14 21.27 6.23
CA PRO A 168 -4.11 20.18 6.30
C PRO A 168 -3.44 18.82 6.06
N TRP A 169 -3.67 17.87 6.96
CA TRP A 169 -3.05 16.53 6.88
C TRP A 169 -3.43 15.80 5.60
N GLN A 170 -4.63 16.05 5.08
CA GLN A 170 -5.14 15.44 3.84
C GLN A 170 -4.24 15.73 2.64
N LEU A 171 -3.70 16.94 2.57
CA LEU A 171 -2.82 17.37 1.47
C LEU A 171 -1.45 16.72 1.55
N GLY A 172 -0.92 16.51 2.76
CA GLY A 172 0.32 15.78 2.96
C GLY A 172 0.16 14.27 2.67
N ALA A 173 -0.97 13.69 3.08
CA ALA A 173 -1.32 12.31 2.75
C ALA A 173 -1.49 12.09 1.24
N ASP A 174 -2.09 13.06 0.52
CA ASP A 174 -2.20 13.04 -0.95
C ASP A 174 -0.82 13.16 -1.62
N PHE A 175 0.05 14.05 -1.13
CA PHE A 175 1.42 14.17 -1.62
C PHE A 175 2.18 12.86 -1.50
N PHE A 176 2.08 12.16 -0.35
CA PHE A 176 2.67 10.85 -0.17
C PHE A 176 2.07 9.80 -1.12
N LEU A 177 0.75 9.76 -1.23
CA LEU A 177 0.08 8.75 -2.05
C LEU A 177 0.43 8.87 -3.53
N ARG A 178 0.67 10.10 -4.01
CA ARG A 178 1.08 10.38 -5.40
C ARG A 178 2.54 10.05 -5.69
N HIS A 179 3.43 10.14 -4.70
CA HIS A 179 4.87 10.01 -4.90
C HIS A 179 5.46 8.69 -4.38
N LEU A 180 4.84 8.02 -3.40
CA LEU A 180 5.34 6.76 -2.87
C LEU A 180 5.10 5.59 -3.84
N LEU A 181 6.15 4.84 -4.21
CA LEU A 181 6.04 3.57 -4.95
C LEU A 181 5.17 2.56 -4.19
N ASP A 182 5.25 2.57 -2.88
CA ASP A 182 4.46 1.72 -1.98
C ASP A 182 3.17 2.38 -1.49
N GLY A 183 2.73 3.45 -2.13
CA GLY A 183 1.54 4.21 -1.77
C GLY A 183 0.29 3.33 -1.71
N ASP A 184 -0.05 2.87 -0.50
CA ASP A 184 -1.21 2.04 -0.19
C ASP A 184 -2.28 2.89 0.47
N PRO A 185 -3.53 2.90 -0.04
CA PRO A 185 -4.59 3.76 0.49
C PRO A 185 -4.82 3.60 1.99
N ALA A 186 -4.82 2.35 2.50
CA ALA A 186 -5.03 2.08 3.91
C ALA A 186 -3.83 2.51 4.76
N SER A 187 -2.63 2.01 4.44
CA SER A 187 -1.43 2.31 5.22
C SER A 187 -1.13 3.80 5.24
N ASN A 188 -1.24 4.48 4.10
CA ASN A 188 -0.96 5.91 3.99
C ASN A 188 -1.98 6.74 4.77
N THR A 189 -3.27 6.60 4.48
CA THR A 189 -4.31 7.42 5.12
C THR A 189 -4.33 7.22 6.63
N LEU A 190 -4.25 5.97 7.11
CA LEU A 190 -4.35 5.67 8.53
C LEU A 190 -3.09 6.06 9.30
N SER A 191 -1.90 6.00 8.68
CA SER A 191 -0.67 6.48 9.30
C SER A 191 -0.66 8.02 9.46
N TRP A 192 -1.12 8.78 8.46
CA TRP A 192 -1.31 10.23 8.57
C TRP A 192 -2.34 10.59 9.65
N ARG A 193 -3.47 9.88 9.70
CA ARG A 193 -4.48 10.01 10.77
C ARG A 193 -3.91 9.69 12.14
N TRP A 194 -2.99 8.70 12.22
CA TRP A 194 -2.34 8.35 13.48
C TRP A 194 -1.45 9.48 13.98
N VAL A 195 -0.62 10.09 13.13
CA VAL A 195 0.20 11.26 13.50
C VAL A 195 -0.69 12.44 13.95
N ALA A 196 -1.81 12.67 13.25
CA ALA A 196 -2.76 13.74 13.53
C ALA A 196 -3.59 13.56 14.82
N GLY A 197 -3.55 12.38 15.47
CA GLY A 197 -4.37 12.07 16.64
C GLY A 197 -5.81 11.66 16.33
N LEU A 198 -6.11 11.33 15.07
CA LEU A 198 -7.43 10.93 14.59
C LEU A 198 -7.65 9.41 14.63
N GLN A 199 -6.59 8.63 14.50
CA GLN A 199 -6.67 7.15 14.49
C GLN A 199 -6.79 6.57 15.89
N THR A 200 -6.07 7.15 16.84
CA THR A 200 -6.29 6.97 18.27
C THR A 200 -6.61 8.35 18.82
N VAL A 201 -7.89 8.61 19.04
CA VAL A 201 -8.39 9.95 19.35
C VAL A 201 -7.58 10.61 20.47
N GLY A 202 -7.04 11.79 20.20
CA GLY A 202 -6.24 12.58 21.12
C GLY A 202 -4.77 12.18 21.28
N LYS A 203 -4.30 11.05 20.68
CA LYS A 203 -2.90 10.62 20.72
C LYS A 203 -2.18 11.01 19.45
N THR A 204 -1.42 12.07 19.50
CA THR A 204 -0.61 12.61 18.41
C THR A 204 0.83 12.12 18.46
N TYR A 205 1.55 12.27 17.37
CA TYR A 205 3.00 12.06 17.31
C TYR A 205 3.71 13.39 17.03
N LEU A 206 4.56 13.84 17.96
CA LEU A 206 5.34 15.06 17.83
C LEU A 206 6.78 14.73 17.42
N ALA A 207 7.20 15.25 16.25
CA ALA A 207 8.60 15.24 15.85
C ALA A 207 9.42 16.19 16.73
N THR A 208 10.54 15.72 17.27
CA THR A 208 11.47 16.53 18.07
C THR A 208 12.84 16.53 17.43
N THR A 209 13.55 17.66 17.55
CA THR A 209 14.94 17.79 17.08
C THR A 209 15.82 16.68 17.62
N GLN A 210 15.71 16.37 18.92
CA GLN A 210 16.51 15.33 19.57
C GLN A 210 16.28 13.93 18.98
N ASN A 211 15.00 13.58 18.70
CA ASN A 211 14.69 12.28 18.12
C ASN A 211 15.18 12.17 16.66
N ILE A 212 15.01 13.25 15.87
CA ILE A 212 15.51 13.33 14.50
C ILE A 212 17.04 13.22 14.49
N GLU A 213 17.74 14.03 15.28
CA GLU A 213 19.20 14.01 15.36
C GLU A 213 19.73 12.62 15.73
N PHE A 214 19.15 11.99 16.75
CA PHE A 214 19.54 10.65 17.19
C PHE A 214 19.32 9.60 16.11
N ALA A 215 18.13 9.55 15.54
CA ALA A 215 17.76 8.50 14.59
C ALA A 215 18.24 8.75 13.15
N THR A 216 18.79 9.93 12.86
CA THR A 216 19.52 10.23 11.62
C THR A 216 21.05 10.24 11.81
N GLU A 217 21.55 9.76 12.96
CA GLU A 217 22.98 9.73 13.28
C GLU A 217 23.64 11.10 13.12
N GLY A 218 22.92 12.16 13.50
CA GLY A 218 23.40 13.54 13.43
C GLY A 218 23.33 14.21 12.06
N ARG A 219 22.77 13.56 11.03
CA ARG A 219 22.61 14.17 9.69
C ARG A 219 21.74 15.41 9.69
N PHE A 220 20.71 15.43 10.54
CA PHE A 220 19.74 16.53 10.62
C PHE A 220 19.52 16.98 12.05
N ARG A 221 19.47 18.32 12.23
CA ARG A 221 19.20 18.98 13.51
C ARG A 221 18.23 20.16 13.30
N PRO A 222 16.99 19.89 12.88
CA PRO A 222 16.02 20.94 12.55
C PRO A 222 15.75 21.88 13.73
N ARG A 223 15.52 23.15 13.43
CA ARG A 223 15.18 24.19 14.41
C ARG A 223 13.76 24.70 14.14
N GLY A 224 13.15 25.30 15.17
CA GLY A 224 11.83 25.93 15.02
C GLY A 224 10.66 24.95 14.86
N LEU A 225 10.84 23.67 15.22
CA LEU A 225 9.76 22.71 15.23
C LEU A 225 8.68 23.08 16.26
N ALA A 226 7.45 22.66 16.04
CA ALA A 226 6.35 22.86 16.98
C ALA A 226 6.68 22.27 18.36
N ALA A 227 6.39 23.02 19.41
CA ALA A 227 6.60 22.57 20.79
C ALA A 227 5.48 21.68 21.32
N ALA A 228 4.33 21.65 20.62
CA ALA A 228 3.16 20.84 20.99
C ALA A 228 2.45 20.35 19.74
N ALA A 229 1.77 19.22 19.85
CA ALA A 229 0.98 18.60 18.80
C ALA A 229 -0.47 18.43 19.29
N PRO A 230 -1.31 19.49 19.28
CA PRO A 230 -2.73 19.36 19.58
C PRO A 230 -3.38 18.44 18.55
N ALA A 231 -4.23 17.51 19.02
CA ALA A 231 -4.93 16.62 18.11
C ALA A 231 -5.79 17.42 17.12
N VAL A 232 -5.75 16.99 15.85
CA VAL A 232 -6.63 17.54 14.83
C VAL A 232 -8.06 17.11 15.14
N GLU A 233 -8.99 18.03 15.00
CA GLU A 233 -10.42 17.72 15.14
C GLU A 233 -10.95 17.06 13.86
N ASP A 234 -11.79 16.04 14.01
CA ASP A 234 -12.52 15.40 12.90
C ASP A 234 -14.00 15.81 13.02
N ASP A 235 -14.59 16.25 11.94
CA ASP A 235 -15.99 16.70 11.89
C ASP A 235 -16.99 15.56 12.15
N ALA A 236 -16.53 14.30 12.13
CA ALA A 236 -17.38 13.14 12.37
C ALA A 236 -16.72 12.12 13.30
N PRO A 237 -17.49 11.51 14.20
CA PRO A 237 -16.98 10.45 15.07
C PRO A 237 -16.44 9.27 14.24
N LEU A 238 -15.45 8.57 14.80
CA LEU A 238 -14.91 7.36 14.19
C LEU A 238 -16.02 6.31 14.05
N ALA A 239 -16.22 5.83 12.82
CA ALA A 239 -17.23 4.81 12.55
C ALA A 239 -16.95 3.51 13.32
N ALA A 240 -17.99 2.88 13.84
CA ALA A 240 -17.90 1.52 14.38
C ALA A 240 -17.47 0.53 13.27
N PRO A 241 -16.78 -0.58 13.62
CA PRO A 241 -16.42 -1.58 12.63
C PRO A 241 -17.66 -2.25 12.04
N GLY A 242 -17.74 -2.26 10.71
CA GLY A 242 -18.72 -3.05 9.96
C GLY A 242 -18.27 -4.52 9.82
N PRO A 243 -19.01 -5.32 9.04
CA PRO A 243 -18.65 -6.71 8.77
C PRO A 243 -17.39 -6.79 7.91
N ALA A 244 -16.56 -7.79 8.17
CA ALA A 244 -15.43 -8.11 7.30
C ALA A 244 -15.93 -8.67 5.95
N PRO A 245 -15.21 -8.43 4.85
CA PRO A 245 -15.53 -9.00 3.56
C PRO A 245 -15.48 -10.52 3.61
N ARG A 246 -16.31 -11.16 2.80
CA ARG A 246 -16.38 -12.62 2.67
C ARG A 246 -16.04 -13.03 1.26
N ALA A 247 -15.50 -14.23 1.12
CA ALA A 247 -15.29 -14.82 -0.19
C ALA A 247 -16.63 -14.97 -0.93
N GLU A 248 -16.64 -14.58 -2.20
CA GLU A 248 -17.79 -14.74 -3.08
C GLU A 248 -17.78 -16.15 -3.69
N PRO A 249 -18.96 -16.73 -3.98
CA PRO A 249 -19.05 -17.95 -4.79
C PRO A 249 -18.48 -17.69 -6.19
N LEU A 250 -17.53 -18.53 -6.61
CA LEU A 250 -16.96 -18.42 -7.95
C LEU A 250 -17.86 -19.11 -8.98
N PRO A 251 -17.91 -18.59 -10.21
CA PRO A 251 -18.52 -19.31 -11.32
C PRO A 251 -17.66 -20.54 -11.63
N GLY A 252 -18.27 -21.70 -11.84
CA GLY A 252 -17.54 -22.85 -12.39
C GLY A 252 -17.28 -22.70 -13.89
N GLY A 253 -16.36 -23.52 -14.42
CA GLY A 253 -16.07 -23.58 -15.86
C GLY A 253 -15.11 -22.49 -16.35
N ARG A 254 -15.29 -22.06 -17.62
CA ARG A 254 -14.36 -21.16 -18.30
C ARG A 254 -14.59 -19.70 -17.89
N VAL A 255 -13.51 -19.03 -17.47
CA VAL A 255 -13.53 -17.63 -17.07
C VAL A 255 -12.36 -16.84 -17.68
N ALA A 256 -12.50 -15.53 -17.70
CA ALA A 256 -11.38 -14.62 -17.93
C ALA A 256 -10.87 -14.03 -16.61
N MET A 257 -9.56 -13.85 -16.48
CA MET A 257 -8.92 -13.22 -15.30
C MET A 257 -8.53 -11.78 -15.60
N LEU A 258 -9.06 -10.85 -14.80
CA LEU A 258 -8.74 -9.43 -14.88
C LEU A 258 -7.84 -9.04 -13.70
N LEU A 259 -6.60 -8.65 -13.97
CA LEU A 259 -5.63 -8.17 -12.96
C LEU A 259 -5.66 -6.64 -12.85
N HIS A 260 -5.37 -6.15 -11.68
CA HIS A 260 -5.24 -4.72 -11.36
C HIS A 260 -4.04 -4.47 -10.43
N GLU A 261 -3.62 -3.23 -10.30
CA GLU A 261 -2.40 -2.84 -9.57
C GLU A 261 -2.36 -3.19 -8.08
N ASP A 262 -3.49 -3.56 -7.45
CA ASP A 262 -3.51 -3.92 -6.02
C ASP A 262 -3.11 -5.38 -5.76
N ASP A 263 -3.19 -6.25 -6.78
CA ASP A 263 -2.81 -7.65 -6.64
C ASP A 263 -2.41 -8.28 -7.98
N LEU A 264 -1.12 -8.57 -8.12
CA LEU A 264 -0.49 -9.06 -9.35
C LEU A 264 0.14 -10.45 -9.19
N HIS A 265 -0.28 -11.22 -8.16
CA HIS A 265 0.18 -12.60 -7.96
C HIS A 265 -0.95 -13.61 -8.23
N ALA A 266 -1.37 -13.66 -9.49
CA ALA A 266 -2.45 -14.53 -9.97
C ALA A 266 -2.18 -16.02 -9.70
N GLU A 267 -0.94 -16.47 -9.85
CA GLU A 267 -0.53 -17.87 -9.72
C GLU A 267 -0.84 -18.44 -8.34
N SER A 268 -0.74 -17.63 -7.30
CA SER A 268 -1.07 -18.06 -5.93
C SER A 268 -2.57 -18.10 -5.64
N LEU A 269 -3.42 -17.71 -6.59
CA LEU A 269 -4.88 -17.87 -6.52
C LEU A 269 -5.36 -19.19 -7.11
N GLU A 270 -4.47 -19.94 -7.79
CA GLU A 270 -4.78 -21.24 -8.41
C GLU A 270 -5.52 -22.21 -7.49
N PRO A 271 -5.13 -22.39 -6.19
CA PRO A 271 -5.86 -23.29 -5.31
C PRO A 271 -7.33 -22.93 -5.10
N LEU A 272 -7.69 -21.63 -5.14
CA LEU A 272 -9.06 -21.16 -5.03
C LEU A 272 -9.85 -21.45 -6.30
N LEU A 273 -9.22 -21.25 -7.46
CA LEU A 273 -9.83 -21.48 -8.78
C LEU A 273 -10.05 -22.97 -9.02
N SER A 274 -9.04 -23.78 -8.78
CA SER A 274 -9.11 -25.26 -8.92
C SER A 274 -10.17 -25.86 -8.00
N ALA A 275 -10.27 -25.40 -6.75
CA ALA A 275 -11.30 -25.87 -5.81
C ALA A 275 -12.73 -25.53 -6.26
N ALA A 276 -12.90 -24.49 -7.06
CA ALA A 276 -14.18 -24.09 -7.64
C ALA A 276 -14.44 -24.68 -9.05
N GLY A 277 -13.51 -25.48 -9.58
CA GLY A 277 -13.62 -26.02 -10.95
C GLY A 277 -13.57 -24.95 -12.03
N VAL A 278 -12.75 -23.92 -11.82
CA VAL A 278 -12.57 -22.77 -12.72
C VAL A 278 -11.38 -23.00 -13.64
N GLU A 279 -11.56 -22.79 -14.94
CA GLU A 279 -10.53 -22.76 -15.96
C GLU A 279 -10.32 -21.33 -16.48
N VAL A 280 -9.13 -20.78 -16.33
CA VAL A 280 -8.78 -19.45 -16.83
C VAL A 280 -8.36 -19.57 -18.30
N ILE A 281 -9.13 -18.96 -19.20
CA ILE A 281 -8.92 -19.05 -20.66
C ILE A 281 -8.41 -17.77 -21.30
N ALA A 282 -8.45 -16.66 -20.59
CA ALA A 282 -7.90 -15.37 -21.01
C ALA A 282 -7.46 -14.58 -19.78
N VAL A 283 -6.39 -13.80 -19.92
CA VAL A 283 -5.87 -12.90 -18.89
C VAL A 283 -5.84 -11.48 -19.44
N ALA A 284 -6.26 -10.52 -18.62
CA ALA A 284 -6.02 -9.11 -18.92
C ALA A 284 -5.48 -8.38 -17.69
N SER A 285 -4.84 -7.24 -17.92
CA SER A 285 -4.52 -6.30 -16.86
C SER A 285 -4.92 -4.88 -17.21
N ALA A 286 -5.40 -4.14 -16.21
CA ALA A 286 -5.78 -2.74 -16.34
C ALA A 286 -5.47 -1.98 -15.05
N SER A 287 -5.17 -0.67 -15.18
CA SER A 287 -5.02 0.24 -14.04
C SER A 287 -6.34 0.98 -13.76
N ALA A 288 -6.56 1.32 -12.49
CA ALA A 288 -7.68 2.19 -12.10
C ALA A 288 -7.52 3.64 -12.56
N GLY A 289 -6.34 4.01 -13.04
CA GLY A 289 -6.06 5.34 -13.61
C GLY A 289 -4.96 6.11 -12.87
N GLU A 290 -4.75 7.34 -13.30
CA GLU A 290 -3.60 8.16 -12.89
C GLU A 290 -3.72 8.78 -11.50
N SER A 291 -4.90 8.80 -10.90
CA SER A 291 -5.12 9.40 -9.57
C SER A 291 -5.37 8.34 -8.51
N ARG A 292 -4.55 8.35 -7.45
CA ARG A 292 -4.66 7.39 -6.34
C ARG A 292 -5.59 7.83 -5.20
N ALA A 293 -5.87 9.11 -5.03
CA ALA A 293 -6.70 9.60 -3.93
C ALA A 293 -7.82 10.51 -4.40
N SER A 294 -7.48 11.51 -5.19
CA SER A 294 -8.43 12.47 -5.73
C SER A 294 -8.00 12.84 -7.15
N GLN A 295 -8.91 13.39 -7.93
CA GLN A 295 -8.57 13.93 -9.24
C GLN A 295 -7.86 15.30 -9.17
N ALA A 296 -7.45 15.74 -7.96
CA ALA A 296 -6.84 17.05 -7.74
C ALA A 296 -5.44 17.18 -8.36
N ALA A 297 -4.70 16.08 -8.42
CA ALA A 297 -3.38 16.06 -9.06
C ALA A 297 -3.02 14.63 -9.54
N PRO A 298 -2.25 14.50 -10.64
CA PRO A 298 -1.85 13.20 -11.17
C PRO A 298 -0.86 12.48 -10.24
N THR A 299 -0.80 11.16 -10.37
CA THR A 299 0.26 10.33 -9.80
C THR A 299 1.61 10.70 -10.44
N SER A 300 2.70 10.66 -9.67
CA SER A 300 4.03 10.96 -10.21
C SER A 300 4.42 10.03 -11.36
N PRO A 301 5.20 10.49 -12.35
CA PRO A 301 5.66 9.64 -13.47
C PRO A 301 6.43 8.40 -12.99
N LEU A 302 7.17 8.52 -11.88
CA LEU A 302 7.91 7.41 -11.27
C LEU A 302 6.97 6.30 -10.81
N VAL A 303 5.91 6.66 -10.09
CA VAL A 303 4.89 5.72 -9.59
C VAL A 303 4.07 5.14 -10.74
N ALA A 304 3.68 5.95 -11.72
CA ALA A 304 2.95 5.49 -12.90
C ALA A 304 3.78 4.47 -13.71
N GLY A 305 5.07 4.77 -13.92
CA GLY A 305 6.00 3.87 -14.60
C GLY A 305 6.19 2.53 -13.87
N PHE A 306 6.39 2.57 -12.54
CA PHE A 306 6.48 1.36 -11.71
C PHE A 306 5.18 0.52 -11.79
N THR A 307 4.02 1.15 -11.67
CA THR A 307 2.73 0.47 -11.76
C THR A 307 2.51 -0.18 -13.13
N THR A 308 2.84 0.51 -14.22
CA THR A 308 2.75 -0.01 -15.59
C THR A 308 3.64 -1.25 -15.77
N GLN A 309 4.89 -1.19 -15.31
CA GLN A 309 5.82 -2.31 -15.39
C GLN A 309 5.33 -3.50 -14.52
N ALA A 310 4.82 -3.23 -13.32
CA ALA A 310 4.25 -4.26 -12.44
C ALA A 310 3.06 -4.97 -13.07
N LEU A 311 2.14 -4.22 -13.70
CA LEU A 311 1.00 -4.79 -14.44
C LEU A 311 1.47 -5.66 -15.62
N ALA A 312 2.50 -5.23 -16.35
CA ALA A 312 3.05 -5.99 -17.46
C ALA A 312 3.67 -7.31 -16.98
N ASP A 313 4.46 -7.29 -15.89
CA ASP A 313 5.04 -8.48 -15.26
C ASP A 313 3.96 -9.46 -14.77
N GLY A 314 2.99 -8.96 -13.99
CA GLY A 314 1.88 -9.80 -13.47
C GLY A 314 1.06 -10.44 -14.58
N ARG A 315 0.74 -9.68 -15.62
CA ARG A 315 0.02 -10.18 -16.79
C ARG A 315 0.80 -11.25 -17.54
N ALA A 316 2.08 -11.03 -17.80
CA ALA A 316 2.93 -12.00 -18.52
C ALA A 316 3.03 -13.33 -17.74
N ARG A 317 3.24 -13.25 -16.42
CA ARG A 317 3.33 -14.43 -15.55
C ARG A 317 1.99 -15.19 -15.48
N ALA A 318 0.89 -14.48 -15.32
CA ALA A 318 -0.44 -15.09 -15.30
C ALA A 318 -0.77 -15.76 -16.63
N GLY A 319 -0.48 -15.12 -17.76
CA GLY A 319 -0.65 -15.70 -19.10
C GLY A 319 0.16 -16.99 -19.29
N ALA A 320 1.42 -16.98 -18.86
CA ALA A 320 2.28 -18.18 -18.90
C ALA A 320 1.79 -19.30 -17.98
N HIS A 321 1.37 -18.96 -16.75
CA HIS A 321 0.89 -19.91 -15.74
C HIS A 321 -0.38 -20.64 -16.19
N TYR A 322 -1.36 -19.91 -16.73
CA TYR A 322 -2.62 -20.48 -17.18
C TYR A 322 -2.60 -20.96 -18.63
N GLY A 323 -1.50 -20.76 -19.36
CA GLY A 323 -1.43 -21.07 -20.80
C GLY A 323 -2.45 -20.27 -21.63
N ALA A 324 -2.80 -19.07 -21.18
CA ALA A 324 -3.88 -18.26 -21.72
C ALA A 324 -3.34 -16.98 -22.43
N PRO A 325 -4.03 -16.49 -23.50
CA PRO A 325 -3.68 -15.21 -24.10
C PRO A 325 -3.78 -14.09 -23.08
N ALA A 326 -2.82 -13.14 -23.12
CA ALA A 326 -2.67 -12.09 -22.14
C ALA A 326 -2.66 -10.70 -22.78
N SER A 327 -3.60 -9.83 -22.41
CA SER A 327 -3.84 -8.52 -23.02
C SER A 327 -3.71 -7.38 -22.00
N ALA A 328 -3.17 -6.23 -22.42
CA ALA A 328 -3.29 -4.99 -21.67
C ALA A 328 -4.57 -4.27 -22.11
N LEU A 329 -5.40 -3.85 -21.17
CA LEU A 329 -6.58 -3.02 -21.47
C LEU A 329 -6.25 -1.54 -21.22
N ASP A 330 -6.93 -0.68 -21.97
CA ASP A 330 -6.85 0.78 -21.80
C ASP A 330 -7.72 1.20 -20.59
N GLY A 331 -7.20 0.93 -19.39
CA GLY A 331 -7.83 1.22 -18.10
C GLY A 331 -8.95 0.26 -17.70
N LEU A 332 -9.38 0.37 -16.44
CA LEU A 332 -10.53 -0.33 -15.90
C LEU A 332 -11.82 0.37 -16.34
N THR A 333 -12.24 0.15 -17.60
CA THR A 333 -13.48 0.70 -18.20
C THR A 333 -14.43 -0.41 -18.65
N ALA A 334 -15.73 -0.16 -18.58
CA ALA A 334 -16.73 -1.15 -18.97
C ALA A 334 -16.61 -1.52 -20.45
N SER A 335 -16.32 -0.54 -21.34
CA SER A 335 -16.14 -0.79 -22.78
C SER A 335 -14.95 -1.71 -23.04
N ALA A 336 -13.75 -1.39 -22.51
CA ALA A 336 -12.55 -2.20 -22.73
C ALA A 336 -12.73 -3.64 -22.20
N ILE A 337 -13.40 -3.82 -21.05
CA ILE A 337 -13.65 -5.13 -20.47
C ILE A 337 -14.69 -5.92 -21.31
N ARG A 338 -15.74 -5.29 -21.80
CA ARG A 338 -16.74 -5.92 -22.69
C ARG A 338 -16.11 -6.40 -23.99
N ASP A 339 -15.37 -5.53 -24.66
CA ASP A 339 -14.72 -5.85 -25.93
C ASP A 339 -13.76 -7.03 -25.76
N TRP A 340 -12.98 -7.03 -24.68
CA TRP A 340 -12.08 -8.13 -24.36
C TRP A 340 -12.83 -9.42 -24.01
N ALA A 341 -13.88 -9.38 -23.18
CA ALA A 341 -14.67 -10.56 -22.83
C ALA A 341 -15.37 -11.16 -24.06
N SER A 342 -15.91 -10.32 -24.93
CA SER A 342 -16.52 -10.73 -26.19
C SER A 342 -15.51 -11.41 -27.14
N ALA A 343 -14.30 -10.86 -27.25
CA ALA A 343 -13.24 -11.44 -28.08
C ALA A 343 -12.80 -12.86 -27.65
N HIS A 344 -13.07 -13.22 -26.38
CA HIS A 344 -12.75 -14.53 -25.81
C HIS A 344 -13.97 -15.42 -25.52
N ASP A 345 -15.15 -14.97 -25.92
CA ASP A 345 -16.42 -15.68 -25.70
C ASP A 345 -16.64 -16.07 -24.22
N VAL A 346 -16.46 -15.11 -23.31
CA VAL A 346 -16.66 -15.31 -21.87
C VAL A 346 -17.72 -14.38 -21.31
N THR A 347 -18.52 -14.91 -20.37
CA THR A 347 -19.53 -14.16 -19.61
C THR A 347 -19.17 -14.04 -18.12
N ALA A 348 -18.11 -14.71 -17.69
CA ALA A 348 -17.65 -14.70 -16.31
C ALA A 348 -16.19 -14.22 -16.22
N ILE A 349 -15.97 -13.22 -15.38
CA ILE A 349 -14.67 -12.62 -15.11
C ILE A 349 -14.35 -12.82 -13.63
N VAL A 350 -13.14 -13.26 -13.33
CA VAL A 350 -12.61 -13.29 -11.98
C VAL A 350 -11.52 -12.23 -11.84
N THR A 351 -11.46 -11.58 -10.69
CA THR A 351 -10.44 -10.57 -10.38
C THR A 351 -9.97 -10.76 -8.95
N PRO A 352 -8.70 -10.53 -8.62
CA PRO A 352 -8.28 -10.46 -7.22
C PRO A 352 -9.11 -9.42 -6.45
N TYR A 353 -9.37 -9.68 -5.17
CA TYR A 353 -10.08 -8.72 -4.33
C TYR A 353 -9.26 -7.44 -4.16
N ALA A 354 -9.80 -6.31 -4.55
CA ALA A 354 -9.21 -5.01 -4.32
C ALA A 354 -9.60 -4.49 -2.93
N PRO A 355 -8.64 -4.20 -2.03
CA PRO A 355 -8.93 -3.52 -0.77
C PRO A 355 -9.52 -2.13 -0.98
N VAL A 356 -10.16 -1.58 0.08
CA VAL A 356 -10.72 -0.22 0.05
C VAL A 356 -9.70 0.78 -0.49
N GLY A 357 -10.07 1.48 -1.54
CA GLY A 357 -9.22 2.40 -2.29
C GLY A 357 -9.71 2.62 -3.71
N PRO A 358 -8.95 3.34 -4.56
CA PRO A 358 -9.40 3.74 -5.89
C PRO A 358 -9.70 2.58 -6.83
N VAL A 359 -8.98 1.46 -6.74
CA VAL A 359 -9.25 0.25 -7.53
C VAL A 359 -10.61 -0.32 -7.17
N ARG A 360 -10.89 -0.48 -5.86
CA ARG A 360 -12.18 -0.94 -5.35
C ARG A 360 -13.31 -0.04 -5.84
N ASP A 361 -13.16 1.27 -5.68
CA ASP A 361 -14.17 2.25 -6.10
C ASP A 361 -14.45 2.15 -7.59
N ARG A 362 -13.44 1.81 -8.41
CA ARG A 362 -13.63 1.59 -9.85
C ARG A 362 -14.31 0.26 -10.13
N LEU A 363 -13.91 -0.82 -9.49
CA LEU A 363 -14.51 -2.15 -9.67
C LEU A 363 -15.97 -2.19 -9.21
N ASP A 364 -16.34 -1.45 -8.16
CA ASP A 364 -17.74 -1.38 -7.67
C ASP A 364 -18.65 -0.70 -8.71
N ARG A 365 -18.17 0.33 -9.41
CA ARG A 365 -18.91 0.96 -10.53
C ARG A 365 -19.03 0.02 -11.72
N LEU A 366 -17.91 -0.66 -12.06
CA LEU A 366 -17.88 -1.60 -13.19
C LEU A 366 -18.80 -2.80 -13.00
N ASP A 367 -18.94 -3.31 -11.78
CA ASP A 367 -19.78 -4.46 -11.47
C ASP A 367 -21.23 -4.21 -11.87
N HIS A 368 -21.75 -3.01 -11.58
CA HIS A 368 -23.09 -2.61 -12.02
C HIS A 368 -23.21 -2.49 -13.55
N ASP A 369 -22.23 -1.85 -14.19
CA ASP A 369 -22.25 -1.62 -15.66
C ASP A 369 -22.12 -2.94 -16.43
N LEU A 370 -21.25 -3.86 -15.97
CA LEU A 370 -21.03 -5.17 -16.61
C LEU A 370 -22.21 -6.11 -16.41
N ALA A 371 -22.87 -6.08 -15.25
CA ALA A 371 -24.04 -6.91 -14.97
C ALA A 371 -25.19 -6.62 -15.96
N SER A 372 -25.36 -5.37 -16.38
CA SER A 372 -26.39 -5.00 -17.40
C SER A 372 -26.13 -5.62 -18.76
N ASP A 373 -24.89 -6.00 -19.07
CA ASP A 373 -24.45 -6.65 -20.30
C ASP A 373 -24.32 -8.18 -20.16
N GLY A 374 -24.79 -8.74 -19.04
CA GLY A 374 -24.74 -10.18 -18.75
C GLY A 374 -23.33 -10.70 -18.38
N LEU A 375 -22.38 -9.81 -18.12
CA LEU A 375 -21.05 -10.15 -17.63
C LEU A 375 -21.04 -10.20 -16.10
N ARG A 376 -20.55 -11.30 -15.54
CA ARG A 376 -20.40 -11.46 -14.10
C ARG A 376 -18.94 -11.20 -13.68
N LEU A 377 -18.73 -10.28 -12.75
CA LEU A 377 -17.43 -10.03 -12.12
C LEU A 377 -17.43 -10.66 -10.71
N SER A 378 -16.52 -11.60 -10.44
CA SER A 378 -16.36 -12.25 -9.13
C SER A 378 -14.99 -11.97 -8.53
N ARG A 379 -14.94 -11.65 -7.23
CA ARG A 379 -13.73 -11.19 -6.54
C ARG A 379 -13.09 -12.31 -5.71
N LEU A 380 -11.82 -12.55 -5.92
CA LEU A 380 -11.03 -13.60 -5.28
C LEU A 380 -10.39 -13.08 -3.98
N LEU A 381 -11.03 -13.28 -2.84
CA LEU A 381 -10.48 -12.89 -1.53
C LEU A 381 -9.44 -13.91 -1.07
N ARG A 382 -8.21 -13.45 -0.83
CA ARG A 382 -7.11 -14.29 -0.36
C ARG A 382 -7.37 -14.85 1.05
N PRO A 383 -7.02 -16.13 1.31
CA PRO A 383 -7.12 -16.72 2.66
C PRO A 383 -6.39 -15.89 3.74
N TRP A 384 -5.22 -15.34 3.44
CA TRP A 384 -4.47 -14.45 4.33
C TRP A 384 -5.31 -13.26 4.80
N ASP A 385 -5.99 -12.59 3.88
CA ASP A 385 -6.85 -11.43 4.16
C ASP A 385 -8.12 -11.86 4.89
N ALA A 386 -8.79 -12.90 4.41
CA ALA A 386 -10.03 -13.41 5.00
C ALA A 386 -9.87 -13.84 6.47
N ARG A 387 -8.70 -14.40 6.83
CA ARG A 387 -8.40 -14.79 8.22
C ARG A 387 -7.96 -13.62 9.07
N SER A 388 -7.22 -12.67 8.52
CA SER A 388 -6.60 -11.59 9.29
C SER A 388 -7.54 -10.42 9.53
N TRP A 389 -8.25 -9.95 8.52
CA TRP A 389 -9.05 -8.72 8.58
C TRP A 389 -10.16 -8.70 9.62
N PRO A 390 -10.87 -9.81 9.93
CA PRO A 390 -11.87 -9.81 11.00
C PRO A 390 -11.32 -9.43 12.39
N HIS A 391 -10.02 -9.53 12.60
CA HIS A 391 -9.35 -9.17 13.85
C HIS A 391 -8.95 -7.70 13.95
N ALA A 392 -9.07 -6.91 12.87
CA ALA A 392 -8.67 -5.50 12.83
C ALA A 392 -9.75 -4.54 13.39
N THR A 393 -10.51 -4.97 14.38
CA THR A 393 -11.63 -4.21 14.96
C THR A 393 -11.20 -3.09 15.89
N ARG A 394 -10.00 -3.19 16.48
CA ARG A 394 -9.42 -2.24 17.46
C ARG A 394 -8.04 -1.79 17.02
N GLY A 395 -7.21 -1.28 17.95
CA GLY A 395 -5.82 -0.92 17.68
C GLY A 395 -4.94 -2.12 17.35
N PHE A 396 -3.73 -1.85 16.84
CA PHE A 396 -2.79 -2.89 16.41
C PHE A 396 -2.35 -3.86 17.53
N PHE A 397 -2.23 -3.40 18.76
CA PHE A 397 -1.74 -4.28 19.83
C PHE A 397 -2.64 -5.50 20.09
N PRO A 398 -3.98 -5.38 20.19
CA PRO A 398 -4.86 -6.54 20.23
C PRO A 398 -4.81 -7.41 18.97
N PHE A 399 -4.62 -6.82 17.79
CA PHE A 399 -4.42 -7.57 16.55
C PHE A 399 -3.11 -8.35 16.57
N ARG A 400 -2.01 -7.75 17.01
CA ARG A 400 -0.69 -8.39 17.14
C ARG A 400 -0.73 -9.69 17.94
N GLU A 401 -1.56 -9.76 18.98
CA GLU A 401 -1.73 -10.96 19.81
C GLU A 401 -2.31 -12.15 19.01
N LYS A 402 -2.94 -11.89 17.86
CA LYS A 402 -3.47 -12.93 16.96
C LYS A 402 -2.42 -13.48 16.00
N ILE A 403 -1.30 -12.78 15.78
CA ILE A 403 -0.27 -13.19 14.80
C ILE A 403 0.19 -14.65 14.99
N PRO A 404 0.50 -15.15 16.21
CA PRO A 404 0.91 -16.55 16.35
C PRO A 404 -0.19 -17.56 15.96
N ALA A 405 -1.46 -17.23 16.15
CA ALA A 405 -2.57 -18.09 15.70
C ALA A 405 -2.71 -18.06 14.18
N LEU A 406 -2.67 -16.86 13.58
CA LEU A 406 -2.73 -16.65 12.13
C LEU A 406 -1.59 -17.40 11.41
N LEU A 407 -0.37 -17.35 11.94
CA LEU A 407 0.77 -18.10 11.38
C LEU A 407 0.53 -19.60 11.39
N ARG A 408 -0.07 -20.15 12.46
CA ARG A 408 -0.42 -21.59 12.53
C ARG A 408 -1.50 -21.97 11.50
N GLU A 409 -2.50 -21.12 11.30
CA GLU A 409 -3.55 -21.32 10.30
C GLU A 409 -2.99 -21.28 8.87
N GLU A 410 -1.99 -20.42 8.62
CA GLU A 410 -1.25 -20.35 7.35
C GLU A 410 -0.20 -21.47 7.21
N GLN A 411 0.01 -22.30 8.24
CA GLN A 411 1.02 -23.35 8.30
C GLN A 411 2.45 -22.85 8.15
N ILE A 412 2.71 -21.58 8.52
CA ILE A 412 4.02 -20.95 8.47
C ILE A 412 4.79 -21.24 9.76
N GLY A 413 6.08 -21.55 9.65
CA GLY A 413 6.98 -21.81 10.80
C GLY A 413 6.79 -23.19 11.45
N ARG A 414 6.12 -24.13 10.78
CA ARG A 414 6.17 -25.55 11.15
C ARG A 414 7.49 -26.12 10.66
N ASP A 415 8.24 -26.71 11.60
CA ASP A 415 9.42 -27.51 11.26
C ASP A 415 8.99 -28.59 10.24
N PRO A 416 9.65 -28.71 9.09
CA PRO A 416 9.41 -29.84 8.21
C PRO A 416 9.81 -31.12 9.02
N ARG A 417 8.81 -31.93 9.35
CA ARG A 417 9.03 -33.25 9.98
C ARG A 417 9.68 -34.18 8.99
#